data_de8bf740bd0aaee124408100e137acfd
#
_entry.id   de8bf740bd0aaee124408100e137acfd
#
_cell.length_a   1.000
_cell.length_b   1.000
_cell.length_c   1.000
_cell.angle_alpha   90.00
_cell.angle_beta   90.00
_cell.angle_gamma   90.00
#
_symmetry.space_group_name_H-M   'P 1'
#
loop_
_entity.id
_entity.type
_entity.pdbx_description
1 polymer ?
#
loop_
_entity_poly.entity_id
_entity_poly.type
_entity_poly.pdbx_seq_one_letter_code
_entity_poly.pdbx_strand_id
1 'polypeptide(L)'
;MRILICDDDEFIINKLHKYIRSYFEHIHLKCPEITSFTNGEALLADSGDKDILFLDIEMPGMNGIYIGNEIKKRNKDTIIFIITSFSEYLDEAMRFHVFRYLSKPIDKQRLYRNLKDAIEMYHSTTAKIPIETKQGVHLVSVSSVVMIEALRKKVIVHTASSDFESVHNMQYWIKQLPPSRFFQTHRSYIINYEYINDFDHFLIHLANGQFNAYLT
;
A
#
# COMPACT_ATOMS: atom_id res chain seq x y z
N MET A 1 -8.63 3.53 -8.25
CA MET A 1 -8.82 2.50 -7.19
C MET A 1 -9.68 1.40 -7.75
N ARG A 2 -9.26 0.16 -7.59
CA ARG A 2 -9.98 -1.06 -7.96
C ARG A 2 -10.10 -1.97 -6.74
N ILE A 3 -11.29 -2.50 -6.48
CA ILE A 3 -11.56 -3.40 -5.35
C ILE A 3 -11.79 -4.80 -5.92
N LEU A 4 -11.13 -5.79 -5.32
CA LEU A 4 -11.25 -7.18 -5.71
C LEU A 4 -11.86 -7.99 -4.58
N ILE A 5 -12.67 -8.98 -4.94
CA ILE A 5 -13.26 -9.95 -4.02
C ILE A 5 -12.92 -11.33 -4.55
N CYS A 6 -12.36 -12.18 -3.70
CA CYS A 6 -12.07 -13.58 -4.03
C CYS A 6 -12.60 -14.50 -2.94
N ASP A 7 -13.63 -15.24 -3.25
CA ASP A 7 -14.35 -16.13 -2.34
C ASP A 7 -15.11 -17.15 -3.20
N ASP A 8 -15.13 -18.42 -2.87
CA ASP A 8 -15.87 -19.44 -3.62
C ASP A 8 -17.38 -19.44 -3.34
N ASP A 9 -17.80 -18.74 -2.26
CA ASP A 9 -19.21 -18.54 -1.91
C ASP A 9 -19.77 -17.27 -2.58
N GLU A 10 -20.58 -17.46 -3.62
CA GLU A 10 -21.25 -16.34 -4.31
C GLU A 10 -22.15 -15.51 -3.39
N PHE A 11 -22.70 -16.09 -2.32
CA PHE A 11 -23.48 -15.33 -1.34
C PHE A 11 -22.59 -14.31 -0.60
N ILE A 12 -21.39 -14.67 -0.23
CA ILE A 12 -20.42 -13.77 0.40
C ILE A 12 -19.98 -12.69 -0.59
N ILE A 13 -19.67 -13.06 -1.85
CA ILE A 13 -19.35 -12.10 -2.91
C ILE A 13 -20.45 -11.05 -3.05
N ASN A 14 -21.71 -11.50 -3.21
CA ASN A 14 -22.85 -10.61 -3.38
C ASN A 14 -23.08 -9.71 -2.16
N LYS A 15 -22.89 -10.25 -0.96
CA LYS A 15 -22.99 -9.50 0.30
C LYS A 15 -21.93 -8.41 0.39
N LEU A 16 -20.67 -8.71 0.04
CA LEU A 16 -19.57 -7.74 -0.02
C LEU A 16 -19.86 -6.65 -1.05
N HIS A 17 -20.26 -7.00 -2.27
CA HIS A 17 -20.69 -6.04 -3.29
C HIS A 17 -21.73 -5.06 -2.77
N LYS A 18 -22.78 -5.59 -2.14
CA LYS A 18 -23.84 -4.76 -1.56
C LYS A 18 -23.33 -3.81 -0.48
N TYR A 19 -22.48 -4.32 0.44
CA TYR A 19 -21.97 -3.53 1.54
C TYR A 19 -20.98 -2.46 1.06
N ILE A 20 -20.08 -2.81 0.15
CA ILE A 20 -19.10 -1.86 -0.41
C ILE A 20 -19.82 -0.75 -1.17
N ARG A 21 -20.76 -1.07 -2.07
CA ARG A 21 -21.54 -0.05 -2.79
C ARG A 21 -22.31 0.86 -1.85
N SER A 22 -23.01 0.28 -0.86
CA SER A 22 -23.75 1.04 0.15
C SER A 22 -22.85 1.93 1.01
N TYR A 23 -21.61 1.53 1.24
CA TYR A 23 -20.62 2.37 1.92
C TYR A 23 -20.29 3.61 1.08
N PHE A 24 -19.94 3.45 -0.21
CA PHE A 24 -19.61 4.58 -1.09
C PHE A 24 -20.79 5.51 -1.32
N GLU A 25 -22.02 4.99 -1.42
CA GLU A 25 -23.24 5.80 -1.44
C GLU A 25 -23.40 6.63 -0.17
N HIS A 26 -23.18 6.03 0.99
CA HIS A 26 -23.28 6.70 2.30
C HIS A 26 -22.29 7.87 2.45
N ILE A 27 -21.08 7.73 1.91
CA ILE A 27 -20.05 8.81 1.95
C ILE A 27 -20.11 9.73 0.74
N HIS A 28 -21.15 9.61 -0.11
CA HIS A 28 -21.36 10.42 -1.32
C HIS A 28 -20.18 10.42 -2.31
N LEU A 29 -19.47 9.31 -2.40
CA LEU A 29 -18.41 9.09 -3.37
C LEU A 29 -18.80 8.08 -4.43
N LYS A 30 -18.24 8.25 -5.64
CA LYS A 30 -18.39 7.26 -6.71
C LYS A 30 -17.75 5.94 -6.28
N CYS A 31 -18.55 4.86 -6.33
CA CYS A 31 -18.04 3.53 -6.06
C CYS A 31 -16.99 3.15 -7.12
N PRO A 32 -15.80 2.66 -6.71
CA PRO A 32 -14.79 2.18 -7.63
C PRO A 32 -15.26 0.91 -8.37
N GLU A 33 -14.45 0.48 -9.35
CA GLU A 33 -14.65 -0.81 -9.98
C GLU A 33 -14.50 -1.93 -8.95
N ILE A 34 -15.47 -2.85 -8.91
CA ILE A 34 -15.43 -4.05 -8.06
C ILE A 34 -15.41 -5.25 -9.00
N THR A 35 -14.35 -6.05 -8.93
CA THR A 35 -14.19 -7.28 -9.71
C THR A 35 -14.18 -8.48 -8.76
N SER A 36 -14.88 -9.56 -9.13
CA SER A 36 -14.98 -10.75 -8.27
C SER A 36 -14.42 -11.98 -8.96
N PHE A 37 -13.86 -12.86 -8.15
CA PHE A 37 -13.28 -14.15 -8.53
C PHE A 37 -13.80 -15.22 -7.58
N THR A 38 -14.11 -16.39 -8.11
CA THR A 38 -14.57 -17.57 -7.34
C THR A 38 -13.43 -18.55 -7.04
N ASN A 39 -12.22 -18.24 -7.51
CA ASN A 39 -11.01 -19.05 -7.24
C ASN A 39 -9.75 -18.20 -7.33
N GLY A 40 -8.68 -18.70 -6.72
CA GLY A 40 -7.40 -18.00 -6.62
C GLY A 40 -6.62 -17.92 -7.92
N GLU A 41 -6.73 -18.93 -8.79
CA GLU A 41 -6.05 -18.98 -10.07
C GLU A 41 -6.49 -17.82 -10.98
N ALA A 42 -7.80 -17.59 -11.07
CA ALA A 42 -8.37 -16.49 -11.84
C ALA A 42 -7.92 -15.12 -11.28
N LEU A 43 -7.89 -14.96 -9.96
CA LEU A 43 -7.39 -13.75 -9.31
C LEU A 43 -5.90 -13.50 -9.61
N LEU A 44 -5.05 -14.53 -9.57
CA LEU A 44 -3.61 -14.40 -9.85
C LEU A 44 -3.33 -14.17 -11.33
N ALA A 45 -4.17 -14.67 -12.24
CA ALA A 45 -4.09 -14.47 -13.67
C ALA A 45 -4.57 -13.09 -14.12
N ASP A 46 -5.35 -12.40 -13.30
CA ASP A 46 -5.82 -11.04 -13.60
C ASP A 46 -4.65 -10.07 -13.66
N SER A 47 -4.55 -9.31 -14.75
CA SER A 47 -3.47 -8.35 -15.01
C SER A 47 -3.76 -6.94 -14.51
N GLY A 48 -4.98 -6.67 -14.06
CA GLY A 48 -5.38 -5.35 -13.57
C GLY A 48 -4.80 -5.01 -12.20
N ASP A 49 -4.89 -3.72 -11.85
CA ASP A 49 -4.46 -3.22 -10.55
C ASP A 49 -5.21 -3.93 -9.41
N LYS A 50 -4.49 -4.18 -8.33
CA LYS A 50 -5.02 -4.81 -7.11
C LYS A 50 -4.79 -3.87 -5.95
N ASP A 51 -5.71 -2.89 -5.80
CA ASP A 51 -5.55 -1.86 -4.76
C ASP A 51 -6.08 -2.34 -3.41
N ILE A 52 -7.32 -2.83 -3.37
CA ILE A 52 -7.94 -3.40 -2.18
C ILE A 52 -8.47 -4.79 -2.53
N LEU A 53 -8.10 -5.80 -1.77
CA LEU A 53 -8.51 -7.19 -1.96
C LEU A 53 -9.20 -7.72 -0.72
N PHE A 54 -10.41 -8.26 -0.91
CA PHE A 54 -11.11 -9.11 0.05
C PHE A 54 -10.89 -10.56 -0.35
N LEU A 55 -10.25 -11.35 0.50
CA LEU A 55 -9.75 -12.68 0.18
C LEU A 55 -10.20 -13.69 1.23
N ASP A 56 -10.89 -14.73 0.79
CA ASP A 56 -11.09 -15.90 1.64
C ASP A 56 -9.82 -16.78 1.69
N ILE A 57 -9.64 -17.47 2.79
CA ILE A 57 -8.51 -18.39 2.98
C ILE A 57 -8.86 -19.78 2.42
N GLU A 58 -10.00 -20.31 2.76
CA GLU A 58 -10.40 -21.65 2.37
C GLU A 58 -11.26 -21.64 1.12
N MET A 59 -10.60 -21.79 0.00
CA MET A 59 -11.21 -21.97 -1.31
C MET A 59 -10.72 -23.27 -1.96
N PRO A 60 -11.52 -23.92 -2.80
CA PRO A 60 -11.06 -25.05 -3.59
C PRO A 60 -9.84 -24.68 -4.44
N GLY A 61 -8.80 -25.52 -4.44
CA GLY A 61 -7.58 -25.29 -5.20
C GLY A 61 -6.50 -24.56 -4.38
N MET A 62 -6.27 -23.28 -4.65
CA MET A 62 -5.23 -22.51 -3.96
C MET A 62 -5.71 -21.91 -2.65
N ASN A 63 -4.94 -22.11 -1.58
CA ASN A 63 -5.19 -21.47 -0.29
C ASN A 63 -4.96 -19.95 -0.37
N GLY A 64 -5.88 -19.17 0.23
CA GLY A 64 -5.82 -17.70 0.24
C GLY A 64 -4.56 -17.12 0.86
N ILE A 65 -3.91 -17.81 1.81
CA ILE A 65 -2.62 -17.40 2.38
C ILE A 65 -1.54 -17.34 1.28
N TYR A 66 -1.45 -18.40 0.46
CA TYR A 66 -0.52 -18.45 -0.66
C TYR A 66 -0.81 -17.31 -1.66
N ILE A 67 -2.08 -17.13 -2.02
CA ILE A 67 -2.53 -16.07 -2.94
C ILE A 67 -2.17 -14.69 -2.42
N GLY A 68 -2.44 -14.41 -1.15
CA GLY A 68 -2.12 -13.14 -0.51
C GLY A 68 -0.61 -12.84 -0.54
N ASN A 69 0.23 -13.85 -0.28
CA ASN A 69 1.68 -13.74 -0.39
C ASN A 69 2.14 -13.42 -1.82
N GLU A 70 1.62 -14.12 -2.83
CA GLU A 70 1.99 -13.88 -4.23
C GLU A 70 1.57 -12.48 -4.69
N ILE A 71 0.41 -11.99 -4.27
CA ILE A 71 -0.05 -10.63 -4.57
C ILE A 71 0.88 -9.61 -3.91
N LYS A 72 1.22 -9.79 -2.63
CA LYS A 72 2.13 -8.87 -1.91
C LYS A 72 3.54 -8.85 -2.48
N LYS A 73 4.05 -9.96 -3.02
CA LYS A 73 5.34 -9.99 -3.73
C LYS A 73 5.31 -9.13 -5.01
N ARG A 74 4.17 -9.10 -5.73
CA ARG A 74 3.99 -8.32 -6.95
C ARG A 74 3.72 -6.85 -6.67
N ASN A 75 2.92 -6.56 -5.65
CA ASN A 75 2.58 -5.20 -5.21
C ASN A 75 2.43 -5.15 -3.68
N LYS A 76 3.43 -4.58 -3.02
CA LYS A 76 3.46 -4.42 -1.55
C LYS A 76 2.34 -3.50 -1.05
N ASP A 77 1.88 -2.57 -1.88
CA ASP A 77 0.86 -1.57 -1.52
C ASP A 77 -0.57 -2.12 -1.58
N THR A 78 -0.81 -3.31 -2.13
CA THR A 78 -2.14 -3.94 -2.11
C THR A 78 -2.66 -4.07 -0.68
N ILE A 79 -3.82 -3.52 -0.40
CA ILE A 79 -4.47 -3.60 0.92
C ILE A 79 -5.30 -4.88 0.96
N ILE A 80 -4.91 -5.86 1.78
CA ILE A 80 -5.55 -7.17 1.84
C ILE A 80 -6.40 -7.31 3.11
N PHE A 81 -7.69 -7.55 2.92
CA PHE A 81 -8.61 -8.04 3.94
C PHE A 81 -8.73 -9.54 3.82
N ILE A 82 -8.50 -10.26 4.89
CA ILE A 82 -8.87 -11.67 4.98
C ILE A 82 -10.30 -11.75 5.51
N ILE A 83 -11.15 -12.52 4.83
CA ILE A 83 -12.53 -12.78 5.23
C ILE A 83 -12.75 -14.28 5.27
N THR A 84 -12.80 -14.87 6.47
CA THR A 84 -12.93 -16.31 6.62
C THR A 84 -13.68 -16.69 7.88
N SER A 85 -14.16 -17.93 7.96
CA SER A 85 -14.73 -18.53 9.16
C SER A 85 -13.67 -19.07 10.12
N PHE A 86 -12.42 -19.21 9.68
CA PHE A 86 -11.35 -19.93 10.37
C PHE A 86 -10.36 -18.96 11.04
N SER A 87 -10.35 -18.94 12.37
CA SER A 87 -9.44 -18.09 13.15
C SER A 87 -8.01 -18.63 13.28
N GLU A 88 -7.81 -19.91 13.01
CA GLU A 88 -6.52 -20.60 13.11
C GLU A 88 -5.45 -20.08 12.13
N TYR A 89 -5.87 -19.49 11.02
CA TYR A 89 -4.96 -18.90 10.02
C TYR A 89 -4.51 -17.47 10.32
N LEU A 90 -4.92 -16.91 11.48
CA LEU A 90 -4.60 -15.54 11.82
C LEU A 90 -3.09 -15.26 11.86
N ASP A 91 -2.32 -16.15 12.48
CA ASP A 91 -0.86 -16.02 12.62
C ASP A 91 -0.16 -16.08 11.26
N GLU A 92 -0.62 -16.96 10.36
CA GLU A 92 -0.06 -17.09 9.01
C GLU A 92 -0.42 -15.87 8.16
N ALA A 93 -1.65 -15.38 8.24
CA ALA A 93 -2.10 -14.18 7.54
C ALA A 93 -1.30 -12.94 7.96
N MET A 94 -0.95 -12.83 9.24
CA MET A 94 -0.16 -11.69 9.75
C MET A 94 1.26 -11.64 9.17
N ARG A 95 1.84 -12.75 8.73
CA ARG A 95 3.20 -12.80 8.17
C ARG A 95 3.36 -12.05 6.85
N PHE A 96 2.30 -11.94 6.03
CA PHE A 96 2.35 -11.17 4.78
C PHE A 96 1.66 -9.80 4.89
N HIS A 97 1.60 -9.24 6.11
CA HIS A 97 1.10 -7.89 6.36
C HIS A 97 -0.32 -7.65 5.84
N VAL A 98 -1.27 -8.53 6.22
CA VAL A 98 -2.69 -8.26 5.97
C VAL A 98 -3.13 -7.00 6.68
N PHE A 99 -3.99 -6.23 6.03
CA PHE A 99 -4.52 -5.01 6.63
C PHE A 99 -5.48 -5.31 7.78
N ARG A 100 -6.42 -6.23 7.55
CA ARG A 100 -7.40 -6.63 8.57
C ARG A 100 -7.88 -8.06 8.33
N TYR A 101 -8.24 -8.67 9.43
CA TYR A 101 -8.90 -9.97 9.47
C TYR A 101 -10.37 -9.78 9.88
N LEU A 102 -11.30 -10.27 9.08
CA LEU A 102 -12.74 -10.21 9.31
C LEU A 102 -13.32 -11.62 9.33
N SER A 103 -13.97 -11.99 10.43
CA SER A 103 -14.66 -13.28 10.53
C SER A 103 -16.00 -13.28 9.80
N LYS A 104 -16.33 -14.38 9.15
CA LYS A 104 -17.70 -14.67 8.70
C LYS A 104 -18.56 -15.06 9.93
N PRO A 105 -19.80 -14.58 10.06
CA PRO A 105 -20.55 -13.69 9.15
C PRO A 105 -20.03 -12.24 9.24
N ILE A 106 -19.97 -11.58 8.06
CA ILE A 106 -19.43 -10.23 7.96
C ILE A 106 -20.34 -9.22 8.69
N ASP A 107 -19.79 -8.55 9.69
CA ASP A 107 -20.43 -7.43 10.37
C ASP A 107 -20.29 -6.15 9.52
N LYS A 108 -21.43 -5.53 9.19
CA LYS A 108 -21.50 -4.35 8.31
C LYS A 108 -20.79 -3.15 8.91
N GLN A 109 -20.97 -2.89 10.21
CA GLN A 109 -20.37 -1.70 10.84
C GLN A 109 -18.86 -1.83 10.97
N ARG A 110 -18.39 -3.04 11.30
CA ARG A 110 -16.96 -3.36 11.35
C ARG A 110 -16.33 -3.22 9.95
N LEU A 111 -16.99 -3.73 8.91
CA LEU A 111 -16.52 -3.56 7.53
C LEU A 111 -16.43 -2.09 7.15
N TYR A 112 -17.41 -1.27 7.48
CA TYR A 112 -17.44 0.16 7.15
C TYR A 112 -16.29 0.93 7.80
N ARG A 113 -16.02 0.69 9.09
CA ARG A 113 -14.86 1.29 9.78
C ARG A 113 -13.56 0.92 9.10
N ASN A 114 -13.38 -0.37 8.81
CA ASN A 114 -12.15 -0.85 8.17
C ASN A 114 -12.01 -0.39 6.71
N LEU A 115 -13.10 -0.24 5.96
CA LEU A 115 -13.09 0.36 4.62
C LEU A 115 -12.64 1.81 4.65
N LYS A 116 -13.10 2.59 5.64
CA LYS A 116 -12.62 3.96 5.82
C LYS A 116 -11.11 4.00 5.98
N ASP A 117 -10.57 3.22 6.92
CA ASP A 117 -9.13 3.16 7.18
C ASP A 117 -8.36 2.70 5.94
N ALA A 118 -8.88 1.72 5.20
CA ALA A 118 -8.25 1.22 3.97
C ALA A 118 -8.21 2.27 2.85
N ILE A 119 -9.28 3.03 2.68
CA ILE A 119 -9.35 4.09 1.67
C ILE A 119 -8.40 5.24 2.03
N GLU A 120 -8.32 5.62 3.30
CA GLU A 120 -7.35 6.62 3.77
C GLU A 120 -5.91 6.13 3.53
N MET A 121 -5.62 4.85 3.83
CA MET A 121 -4.34 4.24 3.54
C MET A 121 -4.04 4.24 2.03
N TYR A 122 -4.98 3.80 1.20
CA TYR A 122 -4.84 3.81 -0.26
C TYR A 122 -4.49 5.21 -0.79
N HIS A 123 -5.21 6.24 -0.36
CA HIS A 123 -4.92 7.61 -0.78
C HIS A 123 -3.55 8.09 -0.31
N SER A 124 -3.11 7.70 0.86
CA SER A 124 -1.77 8.05 1.35
C SER A 124 -0.65 7.34 0.59
N THR A 125 -0.89 6.12 0.10
CA THR A 125 0.10 5.32 -0.66
C THR A 125 0.16 5.69 -2.13
N THR A 126 -0.99 6.00 -2.74
CA THR A 126 -1.09 6.34 -4.17
C THR A 126 -0.99 7.83 -4.45
N ALA A 127 -0.87 8.66 -3.40
CA ALA A 127 -0.65 10.09 -3.56
C ALA A 127 0.54 10.36 -4.47
N LYS A 128 0.34 11.23 -5.47
CA LYS A 128 1.43 11.72 -6.32
C LYS A 128 1.86 13.09 -5.82
N ILE A 129 3.16 13.30 -5.75
CA ILE A 129 3.74 14.60 -5.43
C ILE A 129 4.40 15.18 -6.67
N PRO A 130 4.27 16.51 -6.91
CA PRO A 130 5.01 17.17 -7.94
C PRO A 130 6.47 17.37 -7.49
N ILE A 131 7.41 16.91 -8.31
CA ILE A 131 8.82 17.24 -8.17
C ILE A 131 9.15 18.30 -9.22
N GLU A 132 9.33 19.53 -8.78
CA GLU A 132 9.74 20.64 -9.65
C GLU A 132 11.26 20.60 -9.82
N THR A 133 11.69 20.54 -11.07
CA THR A 133 13.09 20.59 -11.51
C THR A 133 13.30 21.79 -12.44
N LYS A 134 14.54 22.09 -12.79
CA LYS A 134 14.84 23.13 -13.79
C LYS A 134 14.29 22.81 -15.19
N GLN A 135 14.02 21.52 -15.48
CA GLN A 135 13.53 21.06 -16.77
C GLN A 135 12.01 20.94 -16.85
N GLY A 136 11.31 20.97 -15.70
CA GLY A 136 9.86 20.82 -15.66
C GLY A 136 9.35 20.21 -14.36
N VAL A 137 8.08 19.81 -14.36
CA VAL A 137 7.39 19.20 -13.21
C VAL A 137 7.14 17.71 -13.49
N HIS A 138 7.56 16.87 -12.57
CA HIS A 138 7.37 15.42 -12.63
C HIS A 138 6.39 14.99 -11.55
N LEU A 139 5.32 14.28 -11.92
CA LEU A 139 4.37 13.70 -10.97
C LEU A 139 4.86 12.29 -10.58
N VAL A 140 5.31 12.14 -9.34
CA VAL A 140 5.91 10.92 -8.82
C VAL A 140 5.05 10.37 -7.68
N SER A 141 4.84 9.05 -7.65
CA SER A 141 4.16 8.41 -6.52
C SER A 141 4.97 8.58 -5.24
N VAL A 142 4.31 8.95 -4.15
CA VAL A 142 4.94 9.04 -2.82
C VAL A 142 5.60 7.72 -2.43
N SER A 143 4.96 6.59 -2.76
CA SER A 143 5.50 5.25 -2.47
C SER A 143 6.79 4.93 -3.22
N SER A 144 7.06 5.58 -4.37
CA SER A 144 8.30 5.36 -5.12
C SER A 144 9.48 6.19 -4.63
N VAL A 145 9.26 7.18 -3.77
CA VAL A 145 10.35 8.00 -3.20
C VAL A 145 11.09 7.20 -2.14
N VAL A 146 12.38 6.97 -2.36
CA VAL A 146 13.27 6.24 -1.45
C VAL A 146 13.81 7.16 -0.37
N MET A 147 14.38 8.30 -0.78
CA MET A 147 14.94 9.29 0.13
C MET A 147 15.09 10.66 -0.55
N ILE A 148 15.29 11.68 0.26
CA ILE A 148 15.70 13.02 -0.21
C ILE A 148 17.03 13.35 0.42
N GLU A 149 17.97 13.77 -0.41
CA GLU A 149 19.32 14.11 0.00
C GLU A 149 19.65 15.58 -0.30
N ALA A 150 20.21 16.28 0.69
CA ALA A 150 20.83 17.57 0.48
C ALA A 150 22.33 17.36 0.21
N LEU A 151 22.73 17.47 -1.05
CA LEU A 151 24.10 17.32 -1.48
C LEU A 151 24.69 18.67 -1.92
N ARG A 152 25.58 19.24 -1.10
CA ARG A 152 26.16 20.59 -1.33
C ARG A 152 25.06 21.68 -1.41
N LYS A 153 24.81 22.24 -2.60
CA LYS A 153 23.79 23.28 -2.85
C LYS A 153 22.54 22.74 -3.55
N LYS A 154 22.42 21.42 -3.67
CA LYS A 154 21.33 20.76 -4.39
C LYS A 154 20.52 19.89 -3.45
N VAL A 155 19.26 19.70 -3.77
CA VAL A 155 18.39 18.72 -3.14
C VAL A 155 18.00 17.70 -4.20
N ILE A 156 18.32 16.43 -3.95
CA ILE A 156 18.01 15.32 -4.85
C ILE A 156 16.88 14.49 -4.24
N VAL A 157 15.85 14.23 -5.02
CA VAL A 157 14.79 13.28 -4.70
C VAL A 157 15.12 11.97 -5.39
N HIS A 158 15.52 10.98 -4.62
CA HIS A 158 15.81 9.63 -5.09
C HIS A 158 14.52 8.81 -5.10
N THR A 159 14.21 8.22 -6.25
CA THR A 159 13.08 7.30 -6.38
C THR A 159 13.57 5.91 -6.76
N ALA A 160 12.69 4.92 -6.72
CA ALA A 160 13.01 3.55 -7.12
C ALA A 160 13.47 3.42 -8.59
N SER A 161 13.17 4.41 -9.44
CA SER A 161 13.45 4.36 -10.87
C SER A 161 14.35 5.48 -11.39
N SER A 162 14.42 6.63 -10.71
CA SER A 162 15.08 7.84 -11.22
C SER A 162 15.39 8.82 -10.09
N ASP A 163 16.38 9.68 -10.33
CA ASP A 163 16.76 10.77 -9.44
C ASP A 163 16.32 12.12 -10.06
N PHE A 164 15.84 13.02 -9.20
CA PHE A 164 15.39 14.36 -9.60
C PHE A 164 16.10 15.45 -8.79
N GLU A 165 16.76 16.39 -9.46
CA GLU A 165 17.28 17.60 -8.82
C GLU A 165 16.13 18.59 -8.58
N SER A 166 15.64 18.67 -7.33
CA SER A 166 14.55 19.56 -6.95
C SER A 166 14.98 21.02 -6.89
N VAL A 167 14.09 21.93 -7.28
CA VAL A 167 14.27 23.37 -7.05
C VAL A 167 13.98 23.77 -5.60
N HIS A 168 13.34 22.91 -4.85
CA HIS A 168 12.93 23.16 -3.47
C HIS A 168 13.98 22.67 -2.47
N ASN A 169 14.02 23.31 -1.29
CA ASN A 169 14.91 22.96 -0.19
C ASN A 169 14.34 21.83 0.70
N MET A 170 15.16 21.35 1.66
CA MET A 170 14.76 20.30 2.59
C MET A 170 13.53 20.64 3.43
N GLN A 171 13.38 21.92 3.85
CA GLN A 171 12.23 22.37 4.66
C GLN A 171 10.90 22.27 3.91
N TYR A 172 10.92 22.47 2.60
CA TYR A 172 9.76 22.23 1.75
C TYR A 172 9.38 20.75 1.78
N TRP A 173 10.34 19.86 1.58
CA TRP A 173 10.09 18.41 1.52
C TRP A 173 9.61 17.82 2.85
N ILE A 174 10.13 18.29 3.98
CA ILE A 174 9.64 17.87 5.32
C ILE A 174 8.14 18.17 5.46
N LYS A 175 7.65 19.27 4.88
CA LYS A 175 6.23 19.65 4.96
C LYS A 175 5.35 18.91 3.95
N GLN A 176 5.90 18.52 2.81
CA GLN A 176 5.15 17.90 1.71
C GLN A 176 5.01 16.37 1.88
N LEU A 177 5.99 15.74 2.50
CA LEU A 177 6.00 14.29 2.65
C LEU A 177 5.18 13.84 3.87
N PRO A 178 4.40 12.74 3.75
CA PRO A 178 3.62 12.23 4.88
C PRO A 178 4.54 11.71 5.99
N PRO A 179 4.38 12.22 7.24
CA PRO A 179 5.20 11.79 8.37
C PRO A 179 4.97 10.33 8.77
N SER A 180 3.90 9.71 8.26
CA SER A 180 3.62 8.28 8.43
C SER A 180 4.54 7.38 7.60
N ARG A 181 5.33 7.93 6.67
CA ARG A 181 6.25 7.18 5.79
C ARG A 181 7.67 7.75 5.78
N PHE A 182 7.79 9.05 6.08
CA PHE A 182 9.06 9.76 5.96
C PHE A 182 9.47 10.40 7.27
N PHE A 183 10.74 10.31 7.57
CA PHE A 183 11.32 11.05 8.69
C PHE A 183 12.72 11.57 8.36
N GLN A 184 13.10 12.64 9.00
CA GLN A 184 14.39 13.23 8.84
C GLN A 184 15.39 12.59 9.81
N THR A 185 16.37 11.87 9.29
CA THR A 185 17.42 11.20 10.08
C THR A 185 18.60 12.12 10.35
N HIS A 186 18.83 13.09 9.48
CA HIS A 186 19.92 14.07 9.56
C HIS A 186 19.48 15.34 8.83
N ARG A 187 20.12 16.48 9.09
CA ARG A 187 19.84 17.74 8.36
C ARG A 187 19.88 17.62 6.84
N SER A 188 20.60 16.62 6.33
CA SER A 188 20.78 16.36 4.90
C SER A 188 19.95 15.19 4.36
N TYR A 189 19.22 14.45 5.20
CA TYR A 189 18.51 13.25 4.77
C TYR A 189 17.09 13.18 5.32
N ILE A 190 16.13 12.95 4.42
CA ILE A 190 14.77 12.50 4.73
C ILE A 190 14.62 11.14 4.07
N ILE A 191 14.25 10.11 4.81
CA ILE A 191 14.16 8.75 4.30
C ILE A 191 12.74 8.21 4.41
N ASN A 192 12.42 7.33 3.48
CA ASN A 192 11.21 6.51 3.54
C ASN A 192 11.53 5.22 4.28
N TYR A 193 10.89 4.98 5.43
CA TYR A 193 11.18 3.81 6.25
C TYR A 193 10.84 2.48 5.56
N GLU A 194 9.96 2.48 4.54
CA GLU A 194 9.63 1.26 3.80
C GLU A 194 10.78 0.72 2.95
N TYR A 195 11.78 1.56 2.67
CA TYR A 195 12.99 1.17 1.94
C TYR A 195 14.17 0.82 2.84
N ILE A 196 14.02 0.89 4.16
CA ILE A 196 15.07 0.49 5.09
C ILE A 196 15.27 -1.03 5.01
N ASN A 197 16.50 -1.45 4.76
CA ASN A 197 16.89 -2.85 4.80
C ASN A 197 17.47 -3.22 6.16
N ASP A 198 18.46 -2.45 6.56
CA ASP A 198 19.17 -2.57 7.83
C ASP A 198 19.81 -1.23 8.21
N PHE A 199 20.38 -1.16 9.39
CA PHE A 199 21.14 0.00 9.85
C PHE A 199 22.26 -0.44 10.82
N ASP A 200 23.34 0.31 10.82
CA ASP A 200 24.39 0.23 11.84
C ASP A 200 24.36 1.47 12.75
N HIS A 201 25.44 1.71 13.52
CA HIS A 201 25.47 2.82 14.48
C HIS A 201 25.38 4.22 13.84
N PHE A 202 25.69 4.38 12.56
CA PHE A 202 25.81 5.68 11.89
C PHE A 202 25.11 5.76 10.54
N LEU A 203 24.82 4.62 9.91
CA LEU A 203 24.27 4.55 8.56
C LEU A 203 23.00 3.70 8.53
N ILE A 204 22.06 4.16 7.72
CA ILE A 204 20.86 3.43 7.35
C ILE A 204 21.02 3.02 5.89
N HIS A 205 20.90 1.73 5.61
CA HIS A 205 20.95 1.16 4.27
C HIS A 205 19.56 1.05 3.70
N LEU A 206 19.36 1.60 2.51
CA LEU A 206 18.07 1.70 1.83
C LEU A 206 18.12 1.02 0.46
N ALA A 207 16.98 0.49 0.02
CA ALA A 207 16.78 -0.07 -1.31
C ALA A 207 17.87 -1.09 -1.69
N ASN A 208 18.07 -2.13 -0.85
CA ASN A 208 19.07 -3.19 -1.00
C ASN A 208 20.53 -2.66 -1.09
N GLY A 209 20.83 -1.62 -0.32
CA GLY A 209 22.18 -1.03 -0.25
C GLY A 209 22.50 -0.06 -1.39
N GLN A 210 21.50 0.29 -2.22
CA GLN A 210 21.72 1.29 -3.28
C GLN A 210 21.90 2.70 -2.72
N PHE A 211 21.28 3.00 -1.57
CA PHE A 211 21.36 4.30 -0.92
C PHE A 211 21.75 4.16 0.55
N ASN A 212 22.44 5.17 1.05
CA ASN A 212 22.83 5.26 2.46
C ASN A 212 22.46 6.64 3.02
N ALA A 213 21.92 6.66 4.22
CA ALA A 213 21.61 7.89 4.95
C ALA A 213 22.27 7.88 6.33
N TYR A 214 22.79 9.04 6.78
CA TYR A 214 23.35 9.15 8.12
C TYR A 214 22.24 9.25 9.17
N LEU A 215 22.50 8.59 10.30
CA LEU A 215 21.73 8.69 11.53
C LEU A 215 22.46 9.64 12.50
N THR A 216 21.73 10.61 13.07
CA THR A 216 22.25 11.51 14.11
C THR A 216 21.42 11.46 15.37
#